data_26c686f6b24c334c32138df432695dd5
#
_entry.id   26c686f6b24c334c32138df432695dd5
#
_cell.length_a   1.000
_cell.length_b   1.000
_cell.length_c   1.000
_cell.angle_alpha   90.00
_cell.angle_beta   90.00
_cell.angle_gamma   90.00
#
_symmetry.space_group_name_H-M   'P 1'
#
loop_
_entity.id
_entity.type
_entity.pdbx_description
1 polymer ?
#
loop_
_entity_poly.entity_id
_entity_poly.type
_entity_poly.pdbx_seq_one_letter_code
_entity_poly.pdbx_strand_id
1 'polypeptide(L)'
;MNVFQLIKSVLDEIYRRLPETDAQKDANIKKQAELIRKGYENLGTKPLSHNYADPVTRFAYIYVYVTSHANIVYQLIKKSPALRALLRKDQVSITCIGGGPGSDFLGILKYILKDGTKPPPRLKLNLFDKERFWSECWSDVDDKLGLPISNFFQSFDVTDSETWKHYDKFLSADLFTMIFFMSEINLLRAKAGPFFTHLFKNAKQGSLLLYVDNRNAKFYNWFDSLVSAHGWKVLTSDQEWLKIEDSSEDKRGLDPYYTKFFESCAPRLTANIAYRVCKKQ
;
A
#
# COMPACT_ATOMS: atom_id res chain seq x y z
N MET A 1 -13.26 4.33 11.47
CA MET A 1 -12.17 3.32 11.60
C MET A 1 -10.90 4.03 12.05
N ASN A 2 -10.29 3.58 13.14
CA ASN A 2 -8.97 4.03 13.59
C ASN A 2 -7.92 3.03 13.07
N VAL A 3 -7.05 3.47 12.16
CA VAL A 3 -6.09 2.60 11.48
C VAL A 3 -4.99 2.14 12.44
N PHE A 4 -4.54 2.99 13.38
CA PHE A 4 -3.52 2.60 14.35
C PHE A 4 -4.00 1.46 15.24
N GLN A 5 -5.24 1.54 15.76
CA GLN A 5 -5.81 0.48 16.59
C GLN A 5 -6.06 -0.81 15.81
N LEU A 6 -6.53 -0.72 14.57
CA LEU A 6 -6.69 -1.88 13.70
C LEU A 6 -5.35 -2.58 13.46
N ILE A 7 -4.31 -1.82 13.09
CA ILE A 7 -2.97 -2.37 12.88
C ILE A 7 -2.40 -2.95 14.17
N LYS A 8 -2.60 -2.30 15.30
CA LYS A 8 -2.23 -2.87 16.61
C LYS A 8 -2.84 -4.27 16.81
N SER A 9 -4.09 -4.45 16.47
CA SER A 9 -4.76 -5.76 16.63
C SER A 9 -4.20 -6.82 15.68
N VAL A 10 -3.74 -6.46 14.48
CA VAL A 10 -3.02 -7.35 13.57
C VAL A 10 -1.63 -7.69 14.11
N LEU A 11 -0.92 -6.71 14.64
CA LEU A 11 0.39 -6.92 15.27
C LEU A 11 0.29 -7.86 16.48
N ASP A 12 -0.78 -7.76 17.29
CA ASP A 12 -1.03 -8.69 18.40
C ASP A 12 -1.11 -10.15 17.92
N GLU A 13 -1.80 -10.40 16.80
CA GLU A 13 -1.92 -11.74 16.24
C GLU A 13 -0.57 -12.27 15.74
N ILE A 14 0.18 -11.46 15.00
CA ILE A 14 1.50 -11.85 14.52
C ILE A 14 2.43 -12.10 15.73
N TYR A 15 2.47 -11.18 16.70
CA TYR A 15 3.33 -11.29 17.88
C TYR A 15 3.04 -12.56 18.69
N ARG A 16 1.75 -12.90 18.87
CA ARG A 16 1.32 -14.11 19.59
C ARG A 16 1.76 -15.39 18.90
N ARG A 17 1.81 -15.40 17.55
CA ARG A 17 2.22 -16.57 16.75
C ARG A 17 3.74 -16.77 16.70
N LEU A 18 4.55 -15.76 17.06
CA LEU A 18 6.01 -15.91 17.11
C LEU A 18 6.40 -16.91 18.21
N PRO A 19 7.29 -17.87 17.94
CA PRO A 19 7.59 -18.96 18.88
C PRO A 19 8.55 -18.58 20.02
N GLU A 20 9.27 -17.46 19.88
CA GLU A 20 10.33 -17.06 20.80
C GLU A 20 9.76 -16.49 22.11
N THR A 21 10.64 -16.27 23.11
CA THR A 21 10.31 -15.50 24.31
C THR A 21 10.06 -14.03 23.96
N ASP A 22 9.28 -13.31 24.77
CA ASP A 22 8.94 -11.90 24.48
C ASP A 22 10.19 -11.02 24.36
N ALA A 23 11.22 -11.24 25.17
CA ALA A 23 12.49 -10.50 25.07
C ALA A 23 13.21 -10.75 23.72
N GLN A 24 13.18 -12.00 23.24
CA GLN A 24 13.77 -12.35 21.94
C GLN A 24 12.94 -11.79 20.77
N LYS A 25 11.60 -11.86 20.85
CA LYS A 25 10.70 -11.23 19.87
C LYS A 25 10.99 -9.75 19.74
N ASP A 26 11.03 -9.04 20.87
CA ASP A 26 11.26 -7.59 20.91
C ASP A 26 12.64 -7.22 20.30
N ALA A 27 13.69 -7.97 20.62
CA ALA A 27 15.03 -7.76 20.07
C ALA A 27 15.08 -8.02 18.55
N ASN A 28 14.44 -9.10 18.10
CA ASN A 28 14.39 -9.46 16.68
C ASN A 28 13.57 -8.44 15.87
N ILE A 29 12.43 -7.98 16.38
CA ILE A 29 11.60 -6.96 15.75
C ILE A 29 12.37 -5.65 15.61
N LYS A 30 13.05 -5.17 16.66
CA LYS A 30 13.90 -3.96 16.60
C LYS A 30 14.95 -4.07 15.51
N LYS A 31 15.68 -5.18 15.49
CA LYS A 31 16.71 -5.45 14.47
C LYS A 31 16.13 -5.43 13.05
N GLN A 32 15.01 -6.10 12.81
CA GLN A 32 14.39 -6.13 11.49
C GLN A 32 13.85 -4.75 11.07
N ALA A 33 13.26 -3.99 11.99
CA ALA A 33 12.78 -2.65 11.70
C ALA A 33 13.91 -1.70 11.30
N GLU A 34 15.09 -1.78 11.94
CA GLU A 34 16.27 -1.03 11.52
C GLU A 34 16.78 -1.44 10.13
N LEU A 35 16.82 -2.76 9.84
CA LEU A 35 17.24 -3.27 8.54
C LEU A 35 16.29 -2.80 7.42
N ILE A 36 14.98 -2.86 7.67
CA ILE A 36 13.96 -2.37 6.74
C ILE A 36 14.17 -0.88 6.48
N ARG A 37 14.30 -0.04 7.50
CA ARG A 37 14.56 1.40 7.34
C ARG A 37 15.79 1.67 6.49
N LYS A 38 16.92 1.03 6.81
CA LYS A 38 18.17 1.17 6.04
C LYS A 38 18.00 0.75 4.58
N GLY A 39 17.21 -0.31 4.31
CA GLY A 39 16.87 -0.73 2.95
C GLY A 39 16.11 0.36 2.20
N TYR A 40 15.08 0.93 2.81
CA TYR A 40 14.27 1.98 2.20
C TYR A 40 14.99 3.33 2.04
N GLU A 41 15.96 3.66 2.87
CA GLU A 41 16.85 4.83 2.70
C GLU A 41 17.73 4.71 1.45
N ASN A 42 18.04 3.48 1.02
CA ASN A 42 18.91 3.19 -0.13
C ASN A 42 18.14 2.85 -1.43
N LEU A 43 16.82 3.08 -1.48
CA LEU A 43 16.03 2.88 -2.69
C LEU A 43 16.61 3.66 -3.88
N GLY A 44 16.70 3.00 -5.04
CA GLY A 44 17.27 3.57 -6.25
C GLY A 44 18.81 3.41 -6.36
N THR A 45 19.49 2.88 -5.34
CA THR A 45 20.92 2.53 -5.38
C THR A 45 21.17 1.04 -5.20
N LYS A 46 20.31 0.36 -4.40
CA LYS A 46 20.37 -1.09 -4.15
C LYS A 46 18.96 -1.68 -4.23
N PRO A 47 18.81 -2.89 -4.78
CA PRO A 47 17.54 -3.60 -4.73
C PRO A 47 17.13 -3.88 -3.28
N LEU A 48 15.84 -3.85 -3.00
CA LEU A 48 15.32 -4.36 -1.73
C LEU A 48 15.56 -5.86 -1.63
N SER A 49 16.05 -6.29 -0.48
CA SER A 49 16.39 -7.70 -0.19
C SER A 49 15.74 -8.20 1.11
N HIS A 50 14.61 -7.60 1.53
CA HIS A 50 13.92 -8.03 2.74
C HIS A 50 13.20 -9.36 2.52
N ASN A 51 13.32 -10.25 3.49
CA ASN A 51 12.64 -11.55 3.48
C ASN A 51 11.27 -11.41 4.18
N TYR A 52 10.24 -11.06 3.43
CA TYR A 52 8.86 -10.98 3.97
C TYR A 52 8.19 -12.36 4.20
N ALA A 53 8.84 -13.49 3.84
CA ALA A 53 8.41 -14.80 4.30
C ALA A 53 8.63 -14.97 5.82
N ASP A 54 9.58 -14.23 6.40
CA ASP A 54 9.79 -14.19 7.85
C ASP A 54 8.72 -13.33 8.56
N PRO A 55 7.96 -13.90 9.52
CA PRO A 55 6.91 -13.17 10.21
C PRO A 55 7.43 -12.00 11.06
N VAL A 56 8.66 -12.04 11.56
CA VAL A 56 9.28 -10.93 12.29
C VAL A 56 9.52 -9.75 11.36
N THR A 57 9.97 -10.02 10.13
CA THR A 57 10.15 -9.00 9.09
C THR A 57 8.81 -8.38 8.69
N ARG A 58 7.75 -9.20 8.54
CA ARG A 58 6.39 -8.69 8.27
C ARG A 58 5.87 -7.82 9.42
N PHE A 59 6.03 -8.27 10.67
CA PHE A 59 5.67 -7.48 11.85
C PHE A 59 6.35 -6.10 11.80
N ALA A 60 7.67 -6.07 11.61
CA ALA A 60 8.45 -4.84 11.58
C ALA A 60 7.98 -3.90 10.46
N TYR A 61 7.72 -4.41 9.26
CA TYR A 61 7.19 -3.62 8.15
C TYR A 61 5.81 -3.04 8.47
N ILE A 62 4.90 -3.87 8.98
CA ILE A 62 3.53 -3.46 9.32
C ILE A 62 3.56 -2.35 10.38
N TYR A 63 4.36 -2.53 11.44
CA TYR A 63 4.53 -1.55 12.50
C TYR A 63 5.06 -0.21 11.99
N VAL A 64 6.07 -0.23 11.11
CA VAL A 64 6.73 1.00 10.65
C VAL A 64 5.91 1.74 9.59
N TYR A 65 5.27 1.05 8.65
CA TYR A 65 4.80 1.66 7.41
C TYR A 65 3.29 1.62 7.19
N VAL A 66 2.56 0.59 7.62
CA VAL A 66 1.18 0.38 7.16
C VAL A 66 0.24 1.50 7.60
N THR A 67 0.36 1.99 8.84
CA THR A 67 -0.44 3.13 9.31
C THR A 67 -0.18 4.40 8.51
N SER A 68 1.09 4.62 8.14
CA SER A 68 1.49 5.75 7.29
C SER A 68 0.89 5.65 5.90
N HIS A 69 1.08 4.53 5.22
CA HIS A 69 0.60 4.34 3.86
C HIS A 69 -0.94 4.47 3.78
N ALA A 70 -1.66 3.84 4.71
CA ALA A 70 -3.11 3.94 4.78
C ALA A 70 -3.59 5.39 4.99
N ASN A 71 -2.98 6.13 5.92
CA ASN A 71 -3.37 7.50 6.20
C ASN A 71 -3.00 8.48 5.09
N ILE A 72 -1.91 8.24 4.35
CA ILE A 72 -1.59 8.99 3.14
C ILE A 72 -2.70 8.80 2.10
N VAL A 73 -3.05 7.55 1.79
CA VAL A 73 -4.12 7.25 0.81
C VAL A 73 -5.43 7.89 1.22
N TYR A 74 -5.82 7.78 2.50
CA TYR A 74 -7.01 8.44 3.04
C TYR A 74 -7.00 9.95 2.81
N GLN A 75 -5.89 10.64 3.13
CA GLN A 75 -5.76 12.09 2.95
C GLN A 75 -5.84 12.50 1.47
N LEU A 76 -5.20 11.73 0.57
CA LEU A 76 -5.22 12.00 -0.86
C LEU A 76 -6.61 11.78 -1.48
N ILE A 77 -7.36 10.79 -1.02
CA ILE A 77 -8.76 10.60 -1.44
C ILE A 77 -9.59 11.82 -1.05
N LYS A 78 -9.43 12.34 0.17
CA LYS A 78 -10.14 13.56 0.62
C LYS A 78 -9.83 14.78 -0.25
N LYS A 79 -8.62 14.90 -0.76
CA LYS A 79 -8.20 15.99 -1.64
C LYS A 79 -8.68 15.81 -3.10
N SER A 80 -8.88 14.56 -3.57
CA SER A 80 -9.20 14.27 -4.97
C SER A 80 -10.70 14.16 -5.24
N PRO A 81 -11.32 15.12 -5.97
CA PRO A 81 -12.71 15.02 -6.39
C PRO A 81 -12.99 13.74 -7.22
N ALA A 82 -12.04 13.35 -8.09
CA ALA A 82 -12.20 12.19 -8.96
C ALA A 82 -12.26 10.89 -8.16
N LEU A 83 -11.38 10.70 -7.17
CA LEU A 83 -11.39 9.52 -6.29
C LEU A 83 -12.65 9.48 -5.43
N ARG A 84 -13.07 10.64 -4.87
CA ARG A 84 -14.32 10.72 -4.12
C ARG A 84 -15.54 10.39 -4.96
N ALA A 85 -15.60 10.88 -6.20
CA ALA A 85 -16.70 10.57 -7.12
C ALA A 85 -16.75 9.08 -7.48
N LEU A 86 -15.58 8.45 -7.69
CA LEU A 86 -15.50 7.01 -7.93
C LEU A 86 -16.04 6.21 -6.75
N LEU A 87 -15.61 6.52 -5.53
CA LEU A 87 -15.99 5.80 -4.31
C LEU A 87 -17.45 6.03 -3.87
N ARG A 88 -18.22 6.87 -4.59
CA ARG A 88 -19.67 7.03 -4.41
C ARG A 88 -20.51 6.11 -5.29
N LYS A 89 -19.90 5.33 -6.18
CA LYS A 89 -20.62 4.36 -7.00
C LYS A 89 -21.09 3.17 -6.15
N ASP A 90 -22.16 2.51 -6.56
CA ASP A 90 -22.71 1.34 -5.85
C ASP A 90 -21.77 0.14 -5.82
N GLN A 91 -20.89 0.05 -6.81
CA GLN A 91 -19.88 -1.01 -6.91
C GLN A 91 -18.56 -0.43 -7.41
N VAL A 92 -17.46 -0.83 -6.78
CA VAL A 92 -16.11 -0.41 -7.14
C VAL A 92 -15.16 -1.59 -7.11
N SER A 93 -14.45 -1.80 -8.21
CA SER A 93 -13.34 -2.76 -8.30
C SER A 93 -12.00 -2.05 -8.16
N ILE A 94 -11.17 -2.51 -7.22
CA ILE A 94 -9.88 -1.93 -6.88
C ILE A 94 -8.80 -2.96 -7.12
N THR A 95 -7.70 -2.56 -7.75
CA THR A 95 -6.52 -3.40 -7.93
C THR A 95 -5.30 -2.68 -7.35
N CYS A 96 -4.70 -3.29 -6.32
CA CYS A 96 -3.52 -2.79 -5.63
C CYS A 96 -2.28 -3.50 -6.19
N ILE A 97 -1.41 -2.78 -6.89
CA ILE A 97 -0.17 -3.30 -7.48
C ILE A 97 0.97 -3.09 -6.49
N GLY A 98 1.63 -4.16 -6.05
CA GLY A 98 2.57 -4.12 -4.94
C GLY A 98 1.85 -3.77 -3.63
N GLY A 99 0.61 -4.28 -3.48
CA GLY A 99 -0.28 -3.90 -2.37
C GLY A 99 0.16 -4.40 -0.99
N GLY A 100 1.16 -5.30 -0.93
CA GLY A 100 1.71 -5.81 0.32
C GLY A 100 0.60 -6.29 1.28
N PRO A 101 0.61 -5.80 2.53
CA PRO A 101 -0.42 -6.12 3.53
C PRO A 101 -1.76 -5.37 3.31
N GLY A 102 -1.98 -4.71 2.18
CA GLY A 102 -3.22 -4.01 1.84
C GLY A 102 -3.36 -2.61 2.43
N SER A 103 -2.26 -1.93 2.72
CA SER A 103 -2.26 -0.60 3.35
C SER A 103 -3.00 0.47 2.54
N ASP A 104 -2.89 0.44 1.22
CA ASP A 104 -3.59 1.32 0.30
C ASP A 104 -5.12 1.10 0.35
N PHE A 105 -5.56 -0.14 0.41
CA PHE A 105 -6.97 -0.46 0.58
C PHE A 105 -7.51 -0.05 1.95
N LEU A 106 -6.71 -0.17 3.02
CA LEU A 106 -7.08 0.34 4.35
C LEU A 106 -7.35 1.85 4.35
N GLY A 107 -6.57 2.62 3.59
CA GLY A 107 -6.81 4.05 3.43
C GLY A 107 -8.13 4.35 2.70
N ILE A 108 -8.47 3.54 1.68
CA ILE A 108 -9.76 3.62 0.97
C ILE A 108 -10.92 3.28 1.92
N LEU A 109 -10.81 2.20 2.69
CA LEU A 109 -11.82 1.80 3.67
C LEU A 109 -12.00 2.86 4.75
N LYS A 110 -10.92 3.44 5.26
CA LYS A 110 -10.99 4.54 6.22
C LYS A 110 -11.82 5.68 5.67
N TYR A 111 -11.60 6.07 4.40
CA TYR A 111 -12.38 7.11 3.76
C TYR A 111 -13.87 6.74 3.66
N ILE A 112 -14.18 5.55 3.17
CA ILE A 112 -15.56 5.08 3.01
C ILE A 112 -16.32 5.08 4.36
N LEU A 113 -15.67 4.59 5.42
CA LEU A 113 -16.31 4.43 6.74
C LEU A 113 -16.38 5.73 7.55
N LYS A 114 -15.48 6.69 7.33
CA LYS A 114 -15.40 7.94 8.11
C LYS A 114 -16.05 9.13 7.39
N ASP A 115 -15.74 9.31 6.12
CA ASP A 115 -16.11 10.51 5.35
C ASP A 115 -16.92 10.18 4.08
N GLY A 116 -17.17 8.90 3.83
CA GLY A 116 -17.73 8.41 2.58
C GLY A 116 -19.23 8.44 2.50
N THR A 117 -19.76 7.63 1.60
CA THR A 117 -21.18 7.52 1.26
C THR A 117 -21.87 6.49 2.14
N LYS A 118 -23.19 6.67 2.34
CA LYS A 118 -24.05 5.63 2.93
C LYS A 118 -25.13 5.27 1.90
N PRO A 119 -25.30 3.98 1.56
CA PRO A 119 -24.51 2.83 2.01
C PRO A 119 -23.10 2.81 1.40
N PRO A 120 -22.13 2.11 2.03
CA PRO A 120 -20.82 1.91 1.42
C PRO A 120 -20.96 1.09 0.13
N PRO A 121 -20.10 1.33 -0.88
CA PRO A 121 -20.12 0.58 -2.13
C PRO A 121 -19.83 -0.91 -1.89
N ARG A 122 -20.29 -1.76 -2.79
CA ARG A 122 -19.80 -3.13 -2.88
C ARG A 122 -18.37 -3.09 -3.41
N LEU A 123 -17.44 -3.60 -2.60
CA LEU A 123 -16.02 -3.54 -2.92
C LEU A 123 -15.54 -4.89 -3.44
N LYS A 124 -14.87 -4.86 -4.58
CA LYS A 124 -14.07 -5.97 -5.07
C LYS A 124 -12.60 -5.56 -5.02
N LEU A 125 -11.81 -6.28 -4.25
CA LEU A 125 -10.39 -6.02 -4.04
C LEU A 125 -9.54 -7.10 -4.71
N ASN A 126 -8.58 -6.67 -5.52
CA ASN A 126 -7.50 -7.52 -6.00
C ASN A 126 -6.18 -6.98 -5.41
N LEU A 127 -5.53 -7.77 -4.56
CA LEU A 127 -4.20 -7.48 -3.99
C LEU A 127 -3.15 -8.28 -4.75
N PHE A 128 -2.24 -7.60 -5.41
CA PHE A 128 -1.14 -8.19 -6.16
C PHE A 128 0.19 -7.83 -5.54
N ASP A 129 0.92 -8.86 -5.12
CA ASP A 129 2.27 -8.72 -4.58
C ASP A 129 3.07 -10.00 -4.88
N LYS A 130 4.39 -9.89 -5.05
CA LYS A 130 5.23 -11.07 -5.26
C LYS A 130 5.34 -11.94 -4.02
N GLU A 131 5.24 -11.33 -2.82
CA GLU A 131 5.35 -12.03 -1.55
C GLU A 131 4.00 -12.60 -1.11
N ARG A 132 3.83 -13.90 -1.29
CA ARG A 132 2.57 -14.60 -1.00
C ARG A 132 2.12 -14.53 0.45
N PHE A 133 3.05 -14.38 1.40
CA PHE A 133 2.74 -14.35 2.83
C PHE A 133 2.03 -13.07 3.28
N TRP A 134 1.92 -12.05 2.43
CA TRP A 134 1.04 -10.92 2.68
C TRP A 134 -0.44 -11.32 2.73
N SER A 135 -0.82 -12.43 2.09
CA SER A 135 -2.19 -12.95 2.19
C SER A 135 -2.62 -13.28 3.62
N GLU A 136 -1.69 -13.77 4.47
CA GLU A 136 -1.95 -14.03 5.89
C GLU A 136 -2.25 -12.73 6.64
N CYS A 137 -1.45 -11.69 6.42
CA CYS A 137 -1.67 -10.38 7.04
C CYS A 137 -3.00 -9.76 6.60
N TRP A 138 -3.34 -9.92 5.31
CA TRP A 138 -4.62 -9.44 4.81
C TRP A 138 -5.79 -10.21 5.41
N SER A 139 -5.69 -11.53 5.57
CA SER A 139 -6.71 -12.33 6.27
C SER A 139 -6.94 -11.83 7.70
N ASP A 140 -5.85 -11.57 8.45
CA ASP A 140 -5.96 -10.99 9.80
C ASP A 140 -6.64 -9.61 9.80
N VAL A 141 -6.43 -8.79 8.78
CA VAL A 141 -7.11 -7.49 8.62
C VAL A 141 -8.59 -7.68 8.30
N ASP A 142 -8.92 -8.54 7.34
CA ASP A 142 -10.29 -8.78 6.86
C ASP A 142 -11.18 -9.34 7.98
N ASP A 143 -10.68 -10.30 8.74
CA ASP A 143 -11.36 -10.88 9.91
C ASP A 143 -11.74 -9.82 10.95
N LYS A 144 -10.90 -8.79 11.13
CA LYS A 144 -11.15 -7.71 12.10
C LYS A 144 -12.07 -6.63 11.57
N LEU A 145 -12.16 -6.47 10.25
CA LEU A 145 -13.04 -5.48 9.63
C LEU A 145 -14.51 -5.92 9.62
N GLY A 146 -14.76 -7.22 9.42
CA GLY A 146 -16.12 -7.78 9.36
C GLY A 146 -16.99 -7.16 8.26
N LEU A 147 -16.40 -6.68 7.17
CA LEU A 147 -17.09 -6.02 6.06
C LEU A 147 -17.34 -6.99 4.90
N PRO A 148 -18.43 -6.84 4.15
CA PRO A 148 -18.71 -7.68 2.98
C PRO A 148 -17.82 -7.29 1.79
N ILE A 149 -16.52 -7.58 1.88
CA ILE A 149 -15.53 -7.30 0.86
C ILE A 149 -15.27 -8.59 0.08
N SER A 150 -15.38 -8.53 -1.25
CA SER A 150 -14.89 -9.61 -2.11
C SER A 150 -13.40 -9.38 -2.35
N ASN A 151 -12.54 -10.09 -1.64
CA ASN A 151 -11.10 -9.95 -1.78
C ASN A 151 -10.47 -11.14 -2.52
N PHE A 152 -9.39 -10.84 -3.22
CA PHE A 152 -8.59 -11.81 -3.95
C PHE A 152 -7.11 -11.40 -3.83
N PHE A 153 -6.30 -12.27 -3.27
CA PHE A 153 -4.85 -12.11 -3.25
C PHE A 153 -4.21 -13.00 -4.33
N GLN A 154 -3.27 -12.44 -5.07
CA GLN A 154 -2.49 -13.18 -6.07
C GLN A 154 -1.01 -12.88 -5.89
N SER A 155 -0.21 -13.95 -5.72
CA SER A 155 1.24 -13.83 -5.83
C SER A 155 1.62 -13.52 -7.28
N PHE A 156 2.38 -12.42 -7.48
CA PHE A 156 2.48 -11.78 -8.77
C PHE A 156 3.74 -10.90 -8.83
N ASP A 157 4.71 -11.29 -9.63
CA ASP A 157 5.94 -10.52 -9.85
C ASP A 157 5.87 -9.75 -11.16
N VAL A 158 5.86 -8.43 -11.11
CA VAL A 158 5.81 -7.56 -12.31
C VAL A 158 7.03 -7.73 -13.23
N THR A 159 8.11 -8.34 -12.73
CA THR A 159 9.34 -8.61 -13.49
C THR A 159 9.33 -9.99 -14.17
N ASP A 160 8.33 -10.83 -13.89
CA ASP A 160 8.17 -12.17 -14.45
C ASP A 160 6.80 -12.30 -15.15
N SER A 161 6.81 -12.29 -16.48
CA SER A 161 5.59 -12.34 -17.29
C SER A 161 4.77 -13.61 -17.08
N GLU A 162 5.37 -14.72 -16.66
CA GLU A 162 4.65 -15.97 -16.42
C GLU A 162 3.69 -15.84 -15.24
N THR A 163 3.94 -14.92 -14.32
CA THR A 163 3.11 -14.70 -13.14
C THR A 163 1.87 -13.83 -13.41
N TRP A 164 1.86 -13.00 -14.44
CA TRP A 164 0.80 -12.02 -14.66
C TRP A 164 0.10 -12.07 -16.03
N LYS A 165 0.71 -12.60 -17.08
CA LYS A 165 0.15 -12.56 -18.44
C LYS A 165 -1.20 -13.30 -18.61
N HIS A 166 -1.57 -14.14 -17.66
CA HIS A 166 -2.84 -14.90 -17.68
C HIS A 166 -3.92 -14.30 -16.76
N TYR A 167 -3.68 -13.13 -16.15
CA TYR A 167 -4.57 -12.52 -15.16
C TYR A 167 -5.23 -11.23 -15.64
N ASP A 168 -5.75 -11.21 -16.86
CA ASP A 168 -6.31 -9.99 -17.46
C ASP A 168 -7.54 -9.42 -16.74
N LYS A 169 -8.19 -10.21 -15.86
CA LYS A 169 -9.37 -9.74 -15.10
C LYS A 169 -9.10 -8.50 -14.24
N PHE A 170 -7.86 -8.30 -13.79
CA PHE A 170 -7.50 -7.12 -13.01
C PHE A 170 -7.55 -5.83 -13.82
N LEU A 171 -7.38 -5.90 -15.15
CA LEU A 171 -7.41 -4.75 -16.05
C LEU A 171 -8.77 -4.06 -16.10
N SER A 172 -9.84 -4.76 -15.67
CA SER A 172 -11.19 -4.22 -15.58
C SER A 172 -11.45 -3.39 -14.31
N ALA A 173 -10.44 -3.16 -13.46
CA ALA A 173 -10.59 -2.39 -12.24
C ALA A 173 -11.01 -0.94 -12.52
N ASP A 174 -11.80 -0.37 -11.60
CA ASP A 174 -12.18 1.04 -11.64
C ASP A 174 -11.08 1.94 -11.05
N LEU A 175 -10.29 1.38 -10.11
CA LEU A 175 -9.17 2.04 -9.47
C LEU A 175 -7.95 1.12 -9.41
N PHE A 176 -6.82 1.62 -9.87
CA PHE A 176 -5.50 1.05 -9.61
C PHE A 176 -4.78 1.86 -8.55
N THR A 177 -4.05 1.20 -7.65
CA THR A 177 -3.15 1.86 -6.71
C THR A 177 -1.72 1.36 -6.87
N MET A 178 -0.75 2.26 -6.74
CA MET A 178 0.69 2.00 -6.69
C MET A 178 1.27 2.89 -5.59
N ILE A 179 1.38 2.33 -4.38
CA ILE A 179 1.74 3.10 -3.18
C ILE A 179 3.14 2.68 -2.70
N PHE A 180 4.12 3.55 -2.88
CA PHE A 180 5.55 3.32 -2.64
C PHE A 180 6.14 2.13 -3.41
N PHE A 181 5.50 1.76 -4.51
CA PHE A 181 5.85 0.59 -5.31
C PHE A 181 6.91 0.89 -6.38
N MET A 182 6.80 2.03 -7.09
CA MET A 182 7.72 2.36 -8.18
C MET A 182 9.16 2.56 -7.69
N SER A 183 9.34 3.06 -6.46
CA SER A 183 10.66 3.18 -5.84
C SER A 183 11.31 1.82 -5.58
N GLU A 184 10.54 0.82 -5.17
CA GLU A 184 11.04 -0.53 -4.90
C GLU A 184 11.52 -1.25 -6.17
N ILE A 185 10.81 -1.05 -7.28
CA ILE A 185 11.13 -1.70 -8.56
C ILE A 185 11.97 -0.83 -9.52
N ASN A 186 12.38 0.36 -9.09
CA ASN A 186 13.08 1.32 -9.96
C ASN A 186 14.34 0.76 -10.63
N LEU A 187 15.11 -0.06 -9.91
CA LEU A 187 16.31 -0.72 -10.47
C LEU A 187 15.96 -1.90 -11.39
N LEU A 188 14.72 -2.37 -11.36
CA LEU A 188 14.22 -3.47 -12.18
C LEU A 188 13.33 -2.98 -13.33
N ARG A 189 13.34 -1.66 -13.63
CA ARG A 189 12.44 -1.03 -14.61
C ARG A 189 12.46 -1.68 -15.99
N ALA A 190 13.64 -2.14 -16.44
CA ALA A 190 13.77 -2.82 -17.73
C ALA A 190 13.00 -4.15 -17.76
N LYS A 191 13.01 -4.91 -16.66
CA LYS A 191 12.27 -6.17 -16.52
C LYS A 191 10.78 -5.94 -16.27
N ALA A 192 10.42 -4.92 -15.50
CA ALA A 192 9.03 -4.58 -15.17
C ALA A 192 8.32 -3.81 -16.30
N GLY A 193 9.05 -3.21 -17.23
CA GLY A 193 8.51 -2.43 -18.35
C GLY A 193 7.40 -3.12 -19.14
N PRO A 194 7.53 -4.39 -19.52
CA PRO A 194 6.47 -5.14 -20.22
C PRO A 194 5.15 -5.19 -19.44
N PHE A 195 5.20 -5.40 -18.13
CA PHE A 195 4.00 -5.38 -17.28
C PHE A 195 3.31 -4.00 -17.30
N PHE A 196 4.08 -2.92 -17.13
CA PHE A 196 3.48 -1.57 -17.14
C PHE A 196 2.92 -1.22 -18.50
N THR A 197 3.61 -1.58 -19.58
CA THR A 197 3.08 -1.41 -20.94
C THR A 197 1.75 -2.15 -21.09
N HIS A 198 1.67 -3.40 -20.63
CA HIS A 198 0.43 -4.19 -20.67
C HIS A 198 -0.69 -3.54 -19.85
N LEU A 199 -0.41 -3.17 -18.58
CA LEU A 199 -1.36 -2.51 -17.69
C LEU A 199 -1.86 -1.18 -18.29
N PHE A 200 -0.95 -0.28 -18.64
CA PHE A 200 -1.31 1.07 -19.08
C PHE A 200 -2.04 1.07 -20.42
N LYS A 201 -1.71 0.13 -21.33
CA LYS A 201 -2.39 -0.04 -22.62
C LYS A 201 -3.78 -0.62 -22.47
N ASN A 202 -3.96 -1.66 -21.66
CA ASN A 202 -5.15 -2.52 -21.65
C ASN A 202 -6.11 -2.25 -20.47
N ALA A 203 -5.76 -1.38 -19.53
CA ALA A 203 -6.67 -0.98 -18.46
C ALA A 203 -7.98 -0.42 -19.03
N LYS A 204 -9.09 -0.71 -18.36
CA LYS A 204 -10.44 -0.28 -18.72
C LYS A 204 -10.49 1.24 -18.90
N GLN A 205 -11.12 1.69 -19.99
CA GLN A 205 -11.38 3.11 -20.25
C GLN A 205 -12.16 3.75 -19.08
N GLY A 206 -11.73 4.93 -18.67
CA GLY A 206 -12.30 5.64 -17.53
C GLY A 206 -11.78 5.22 -16.15
N SER A 207 -10.95 4.15 -16.07
CA SER A 207 -10.29 3.77 -14.82
C SER A 207 -9.44 4.91 -14.27
N LEU A 208 -9.37 4.99 -12.94
CA LEU A 208 -8.44 5.88 -12.24
C LEU A 208 -7.20 5.10 -11.79
N LEU A 209 -6.10 5.83 -11.63
CA LEU A 209 -4.87 5.32 -11.04
C LEU A 209 -4.38 6.33 -10.01
N LEU A 210 -4.16 5.87 -8.77
CA LEU A 210 -3.50 6.61 -7.70
C LEU A 210 -2.06 6.11 -7.57
N TYR A 211 -1.13 6.95 -7.94
CA TYR A 211 0.30 6.76 -7.69
C TYR A 211 0.74 7.59 -6.50
N VAL A 212 1.51 7.01 -5.60
CA VAL A 212 2.18 7.70 -4.48
C VAL A 212 3.56 7.10 -4.29
N ASP A 213 4.57 7.94 -4.18
CA ASP A 213 5.93 7.49 -3.87
C ASP A 213 6.72 8.57 -3.14
N ASN A 214 7.90 8.25 -2.67
CA ASN A 214 8.84 9.22 -2.13
C ASN A 214 9.09 10.34 -3.15
N ARG A 215 9.23 11.59 -2.67
CA ARG A 215 9.53 12.76 -3.49
C ARG A 215 10.96 12.66 -4.07
N ASN A 216 11.12 11.80 -5.08
CA ASN A 216 12.37 11.58 -5.79
C ASN A 216 12.08 11.52 -7.29
N ALA A 217 12.73 12.39 -8.07
CA ALA A 217 12.54 12.50 -9.51
C ALA A 217 12.79 11.18 -10.25
N LYS A 218 13.70 10.33 -9.78
CA LYS A 218 13.96 9.02 -10.40
C LYS A 218 12.72 8.12 -10.44
N PHE A 219 11.81 8.25 -9.45
CA PHE A 219 10.62 7.40 -9.32
C PHE A 219 9.45 7.97 -10.11
N TYR A 220 9.08 9.24 -9.87
CA TYR A 220 7.91 9.81 -10.54
C TYR A 220 8.16 10.16 -12.01
N ASN A 221 9.38 10.50 -12.45
CA ASN A 221 9.65 10.73 -13.88
C ASN A 221 9.45 9.46 -14.71
N TRP A 222 9.82 8.28 -14.18
CA TRP A 222 9.53 7.03 -14.87
C TRP A 222 8.04 6.77 -14.95
N PHE A 223 7.30 6.95 -13.85
CA PHE A 223 5.85 6.84 -13.85
C PHE A 223 5.20 7.81 -14.84
N ASP A 224 5.59 9.09 -14.82
CA ASP A 224 5.08 10.13 -15.72
C ASP A 224 5.33 9.78 -17.20
N SER A 225 6.48 9.16 -17.53
CA SER A 225 6.76 8.69 -18.89
C SER A 225 5.82 7.57 -19.35
N LEU A 226 5.48 6.63 -18.46
CA LEU A 226 4.51 5.56 -18.76
C LEU A 226 3.09 6.12 -18.97
N VAL A 227 2.66 7.03 -18.12
CA VAL A 227 1.37 7.72 -18.23
C VAL A 227 1.24 8.43 -19.57
N SER A 228 2.27 9.23 -19.94
CA SER A 228 2.31 9.98 -21.19
C SER A 228 2.30 9.05 -22.43
N ALA A 229 3.12 8.00 -22.41
CA ALA A 229 3.25 7.07 -23.54
C ALA A 229 1.97 6.29 -23.85
N HIS A 230 1.06 6.14 -22.89
CA HIS A 230 -0.14 5.29 -23.05
C HIS A 230 -1.47 6.07 -22.97
N GLY A 231 -1.44 7.39 -23.15
CA GLY A 231 -2.64 8.21 -23.27
C GLY A 231 -3.48 8.31 -22.00
N TRP A 232 -2.85 8.23 -20.82
CA TRP A 232 -3.52 8.53 -19.56
C TRP A 232 -3.48 10.04 -19.30
N LYS A 233 -4.60 10.60 -18.87
CA LYS A 233 -4.70 12.02 -18.48
C LYS A 233 -4.35 12.16 -16.99
N VAL A 234 -3.38 13.00 -16.69
CA VAL A 234 -3.07 13.42 -15.31
C VAL A 234 -4.14 14.43 -14.86
N LEU A 235 -4.90 14.06 -13.83
CA LEU A 235 -5.93 14.90 -13.22
C LEU A 235 -5.36 15.76 -12.08
N THR A 236 -4.41 15.18 -11.33
CA THR A 236 -3.70 15.84 -10.23
C THR A 236 -2.26 15.38 -10.23
N SER A 237 -1.33 16.31 -10.06
CA SER A 237 0.10 16.05 -9.91
C SER A 237 0.65 17.03 -8.88
N ASP A 238 1.16 16.50 -7.76
CA ASP A 238 1.68 17.36 -6.71
C ASP A 238 2.78 16.64 -5.90
N GLN A 239 3.46 17.42 -5.06
CA GLN A 239 4.50 16.98 -4.14
C GLN A 239 4.26 17.69 -2.81
N GLU A 240 4.13 16.93 -1.74
CA GLU A 240 3.82 17.50 -0.45
C GLU A 240 4.46 16.76 0.73
N TRP A 241 4.58 17.47 1.84
CA TRP A 241 4.89 16.88 3.13
C TRP A 241 3.60 16.64 3.91
N LEU A 242 3.40 15.42 4.39
CA LEU A 242 2.21 15.02 5.12
C LEU A 242 2.54 14.62 6.55
N LYS A 243 1.72 15.06 7.48
CA LYS A 243 1.61 14.51 8.81
C LYS A 243 0.60 13.36 8.80
N ILE A 244 0.97 12.24 9.41
CA ILE A 244 0.17 11.00 9.38
C ILE A 244 -0.88 10.98 10.48
N GLU A 245 -0.53 11.48 11.66
CA GLU A 245 -1.45 11.58 12.79
C GLU A 245 -2.46 12.73 12.59
N ASP A 246 -3.66 12.55 13.13
CA ASP A 246 -4.67 13.61 13.21
C ASP A 246 -5.29 13.65 14.62
N SER A 247 -6.26 14.53 14.85
CA SER A 247 -6.92 14.67 16.15
C SER A 247 -7.75 13.45 16.58
N SER A 248 -8.02 12.51 15.66
CA SER A 248 -8.85 11.33 15.91
C SER A 248 -8.04 10.05 16.09
N GLU A 249 -6.77 10.04 15.70
CA GLU A 249 -5.89 8.89 15.84
C GLU A 249 -4.40 9.29 15.80
N ASP A 250 -3.62 8.65 16.65
CA ASP A 250 -2.20 8.87 16.76
C ASP A 250 -1.45 7.55 17.06
N LYS A 251 -0.13 7.67 17.17
CA LYS A 251 0.80 6.56 17.46
C LYS A 251 0.51 5.76 18.72
N ARG A 252 -0.20 6.35 19.72
CA ARG A 252 -0.59 5.63 20.95
C ARG A 252 -1.58 4.51 20.65
N GLY A 253 -2.29 4.59 19.53
CA GLY A 253 -3.10 3.48 19.03
C GLY A 253 -2.32 2.20 18.74
N LEU A 254 -0.96 2.26 18.67
CA LEU A 254 -0.08 1.10 18.50
C LEU A 254 0.46 0.54 19.84
N ASP A 255 0.13 1.14 21.00
CA ASP A 255 0.63 0.60 22.28
C ASP A 255 0.13 -0.83 22.53
N PRO A 256 0.99 -1.69 23.11
CA PRO A 256 2.27 -1.40 23.77
C PRO A 256 3.50 -1.33 22.84
N TYR A 257 3.36 -1.59 21.55
CA TYR A 257 4.49 -1.67 20.61
C TYR A 257 5.18 -0.33 20.40
N TYR A 258 4.40 0.76 20.35
CA TYR A 258 5.00 2.08 20.26
C TYR A 258 5.92 2.35 21.47
N THR A 259 5.43 2.14 22.69
CA THR A 259 6.24 2.33 23.91
C THR A 259 7.46 1.41 23.96
N LYS A 260 7.35 0.17 23.47
CA LYS A 260 8.48 -0.79 23.45
C LYS A 260 9.57 -0.42 22.43
N PHE A 261 9.20 0.18 21.30
CA PHE A 261 10.10 0.25 20.12
C PHE A 261 10.48 1.67 19.70
N PHE A 262 9.80 2.74 20.17
CA PHE A 262 9.93 4.08 19.59
C PHE A 262 11.36 4.64 19.64
N GLU A 263 12.15 4.33 20.67
CA GLU A 263 13.53 4.82 20.79
C GLU A 263 14.46 4.26 19.73
N SER A 264 14.27 2.99 19.35
CA SER A 264 15.08 2.31 18.33
C SER A 264 14.44 2.38 16.94
N CYS A 265 13.12 2.33 16.87
CA CYS A 265 12.40 2.33 15.62
C CYS A 265 10.98 2.86 15.80
N ALA A 266 10.77 4.14 15.57
CA ALA A 266 9.43 4.72 15.56
C ALA A 266 8.66 4.37 14.26
N PRO A 267 7.32 4.25 14.31
CA PRO A 267 6.52 4.19 13.10
C PRO A 267 6.70 5.48 12.28
N ARG A 268 6.52 5.39 10.98
CA ARG A 268 6.61 6.55 10.09
C ARG A 268 5.41 7.48 10.32
N LEU A 269 5.65 8.64 10.91
CA LEU A 269 4.60 9.62 11.28
C LEU A 269 4.57 10.84 10.37
N THR A 270 5.51 10.93 9.43
CA THR A 270 5.57 11.98 8.41
C THR A 270 6.02 11.39 7.07
N ALA A 271 5.60 12.00 5.99
CA ALA A 271 6.02 11.57 4.65
C ALA A 271 6.21 12.76 3.73
N ASN A 272 7.31 12.76 2.98
CA ASN A 272 7.56 13.68 1.88
C ASN A 272 7.31 12.91 0.58
N ILE A 273 6.19 13.18 -0.08
CA ILE A 273 5.70 12.37 -1.19
C ILE A 273 5.57 13.15 -2.49
N ALA A 274 5.59 12.41 -3.60
CA ALA A 274 5.04 12.82 -4.89
C ALA A 274 3.84 11.92 -5.21
N TYR A 275 2.74 12.50 -5.69
CA TYR A 275 1.58 11.71 -6.06
C TYR A 275 0.95 12.17 -7.37
N ARG A 276 0.24 11.26 -8.01
CA ARG A 276 -0.54 11.48 -9.23
C ARG A 276 -1.89 10.81 -9.11
N VAL A 277 -2.92 11.49 -9.58
CA VAL A 277 -4.20 10.87 -9.90
C VAL A 277 -4.38 10.95 -11.40
N CYS A 278 -4.45 9.80 -12.06
CA CYS A 278 -4.55 9.70 -13.50
C CYS A 278 -5.86 9.03 -13.92
N LYS A 279 -6.33 9.33 -15.12
CA LYS A 279 -7.53 8.71 -15.72
C LYS A 279 -7.19 8.15 -17.10
N LYS A 280 -7.58 6.89 -17.36
CA LYS A 280 -7.51 6.27 -18.68
C LYS A 280 -8.49 6.97 -19.63
N GLN A 281 -7.96 7.45 -20.76
CA GLN A 281 -8.77 8.06 -21.83
C GLN A 281 -9.30 7.02 -22.81
#